data_c6949e99e9640095121e12ab83f16e55
#
_entry.id   c6949e99e9640095121e12ab83f16e55
#
_cell.length_a   1.000
_cell.length_b   1.000
_cell.length_c   1.000
_cell.angle_alpha   90.00
_cell.angle_beta   90.00
_cell.angle_gamma   90.00
#
_symmetry.space_group_name_H-M   'P 1'
#
loop_
_entity.id
_entity.type
_entity.pdbx_description
1 polymer ?
#
loop_
_entity_poly.entity_id
_entity_poly.type
_entity_poly.pdbx_seq_one_letter_code
_entity_poly.pdbx_strand_id
1 'polypeptide(L)'
;IKEKFQQFYNNLKSLNSARTVDVCYKILCDVIEERQRVSQQDETRLFEGYLAEAAAYIDEHLQDEELSVVSVAAHVYLNPVYFGRVFKNTFQMTFKQYLLQKRMEKAKELLEMGRGSIGDICEAVGIHNPSYFSHLFKQYTGKLPSEYKKEYK
;
A
#
# COMPACT_ATOMS: atom_id res chain seq x y z
N ILE A 1 -16.07 2.27 -25.35
CA ILE A 1 -17.54 2.11 -25.17
C ILE A 1 -18.24 3.44 -25.43
N LYS A 2 -17.83 4.57 -24.81
CA LYS A 2 -18.43 5.91 -25.01
C LYS A 2 -18.50 6.33 -26.48
N GLU A 3 -17.44 6.13 -27.25
CA GLU A 3 -17.40 6.52 -28.67
C GLU A 3 -18.39 5.74 -29.55
N LYS A 4 -18.50 4.41 -29.35
CA LYS A 4 -19.47 3.58 -30.07
C LYS A 4 -20.92 3.94 -29.70
N PHE A 5 -21.14 4.31 -28.45
CA PHE A 5 -22.44 4.75 -27.97
C PHE A 5 -22.82 6.12 -28.55
N GLN A 6 -21.87 7.05 -28.66
CA GLN A 6 -22.08 8.35 -29.27
C GLN A 6 -22.42 8.22 -30.77
N GLN A 7 -21.75 7.31 -31.46
CA GLN A 7 -22.03 7.05 -32.86
C GLN A 7 -23.42 6.42 -33.08
N PHE A 8 -23.80 5.49 -32.21
CA PHE A 8 -25.15 4.91 -32.22
C PHE A 8 -26.25 5.94 -31.93
N TYR A 9 -26.03 6.83 -30.94
CA TYR A 9 -26.93 7.94 -30.63
C TYR A 9 -27.11 8.89 -31.81
N ASN A 10 -26.03 9.30 -32.48
CA ASN A 10 -26.09 10.19 -33.66
C ASN A 10 -26.88 9.54 -34.80
N ASN A 11 -26.76 8.23 -35.00
CA ASN A 11 -27.52 7.48 -35.98
C ASN A 11 -29.03 7.43 -35.66
N LEU A 12 -29.37 7.21 -34.38
CA LEU A 12 -30.76 7.21 -33.93
C LEU A 12 -31.41 8.60 -34.05
N LYS A 13 -30.65 9.64 -33.77
CA LYS A 13 -31.14 11.02 -33.82
C LYS A 13 -31.52 11.44 -35.26
N SER A 14 -30.89 10.86 -36.26
CA SER A 14 -31.21 11.10 -37.69
C SER A 14 -32.51 10.40 -38.15
N LEU A 15 -32.98 9.40 -37.36
CA LEU A 15 -34.10 8.53 -37.77
C LEU A 15 -35.42 8.81 -37.01
N ASN A 16 -35.42 9.51 -35.87
CA ASN A 16 -36.60 9.66 -34.99
C ASN A 16 -36.71 11.01 -34.31
N SER A 17 -37.90 11.35 -33.76
CA SER A 17 -38.14 12.61 -33.08
C SER A 17 -37.14 12.80 -31.91
N ALA A 18 -36.39 13.88 -32.00
CA ALA A 18 -35.18 14.15 -31.21
C ALA A 18 -35.39 14.03 -29.67
N ARG A 19 -36.53 14.32 -29.11
CA ARG A 19 -36.79 14.36 -27.66
C ARG A 19 -36.68 13.01 -26.93
N THR A 20 -37.27 11.96 -27.51
CA THR A 20 -37.30 10.63 -26.89
C THR A 20 -35.91 9.99 -26.91
N VAL A 21 -35.13 10.20 -27.99
CA VAL A 21 -33.79 9.68 -28.13
C VAL A 21 -32.82 10.39 -27.18
N ASP A 22 -32.94 11.71 -27.00
CA ASP A 22 -32.13 12.48 -26.05
C ASP A 22 -32.36 12.03 -24.59
N VAL A 23 -33.61 11.77 -24.20
CA VAL A 23 -33.95 11.27 -22.85
C VAL A 23 -33.36 9.86 -22.63
N CYS A 24 -33.56 8.94 -23.57
CA CYS A 24 -33.00 7.59 -23.44
C CYS A 24 -31.47 7.60 -23.39
N TYR A 25 -30.82 8.42 -24.18
CA TYR A 25 -29.37 8.56 -24.14
C TYR A 25 -28.88 9.07 -22.80
N LYS A 26 -29.53 10.08 -22.23
CA LYS A 26 -29.17 10.63 -20.93
C LYS A 26 -29.31 9.58 -19.82
N ILE A 27 -30.43 8.87 -19.77
CA ILE A 27 -30.68 7.80 -18.78
C ILE A 27 -29.59 6.71 -18.87
N LEU A 28 -29.23 6.28 -20.10
CA LEU A 28 -28.20 5.28 -20.30
C LEU A 28 -26.82 5.77 -19.86
N CYS A 29 -26.48 7.04 -20.13
CA CYS A 29 -25.23 7.62 -19.65
C CYS A 29 -25.19 7.66 -18.13
N ASP A 30 -26.25 8.09 -17.47
CA ASP A 30 -26.35 8.15 -16.01
C ASP A 30 -26.19 6.75 -15.38
N VAL A 31 -26.84 5.74 -15.96
CA VAL A 31 -26.71 4.34 -15.50
C VAL A 31 -25.28 3.80 -15.67
N ILE A 32 -24.63 4.12 -16.80
CA ILE A 32 -23.25 3.67 -17.04
C ILE A 32 -22.28 4.38 -16.08
N GLU A 33 -22.45 5.67 -15.85
CA GLU A 33 -21.61 6.43 -14.91
C GLU A 33 -21.77 5.95 -13.47
N GLU A 34 -23.01 5.67 -13.04
CA GLU A 34 -23.29 5.14 -11.72
C GLU A 34 -22.68 3.74 -11.52
N ARG A 35 -22.81 2.86 -12.52
CA ARG A 35 -22.18 1.53 -12.47
C ARG A 35 -20.65 1.60 -12.42
N GLN A 36 -20.03 2.57 -13.09
CA GLN A 36 -18.59 2.79 -13.02
C GLN A 36 -18.16 3.30 -11.64
N ARG A 37 -18.95 4.19 -11.00
CA ARG A 37 -18.67 4.68 -9.64
C ARG A 37 -18.78 3.57 -8.60
N VAL A 38 -19.84 2.76 -8.67
CA VAL A 38 -20.03 1.61 -7.75
C VAL A 38 -18.91 0.62 -7.91
N SER A 39 -18.50 0.27 -9.13
CA SER A 39 -17.38 -0.64 -9.38
C SER A 39 -16.05 -0.11 -8.82
N GLN A 40 -15.77 1.19 -8.98
CA GLN A 40 -14.56 1.80 -8.43
C GLN A 40 -14.58 1.85 -6.89
N GLN A 41 -15.73 2.09 -6.27
CA GLN A 41 -15.86 2.09 -4.80
C GLN A 41 -15.68 0.69 -4.22
N ASP A 42 -16.23 -0.33 -4.86
CA ASP A 42 -16.09 -1.72 -4.42
C ASP A 42 -14.65 -2.20 -4.59
N GLU A 43 -13.98 -1.86 -5.69
CA GLU A 43 -12.56 -2.14 -5.90
C GLU A 43 -11.70 -1.44 -4.84
N THR A 44 -12.01 -0.19 -4.51
CA THR A 44 -11.26 0.57 -3.50
C THR A 44 -11.42 -0.05 -2.11
N ARG A 45 -12.64 -0.40 -1.70
CA ARG A 45 -12.91 -1.05 -0.41
C ARG A 45 -12.27 -2.42 -0.29
N LEU A 46 -12.34 -3.22 -1.34
CA LEU A 46 -11.70 -4.52 -1.39
C LEU A 46 -10.18 -4.37 -1.25
N PHE A 47 -9.63 -3.36 -1.91
CA PHE A 47 -8.21 -3.08 -1.89
C PHE A 47 -7.72 -2.54 -0.53
N GLU A 48 -8.52 -1.70 0.15
CA GLU A 48 -8.24 -1.27 1.53
C GLU A 48 -8.15 -2.46 2.48
N GLY A 49 -9.00 -3.47 2.32
CA GLY A 49 -8.93 -4.74 3.06
C GLY A 49 -7.60 -5.47 2.85
N TYR A 50 -7.16 -5.62 1.60
CA TYR A 50 -5.88 -6.26 1.29
C TYR A 50 -4.67 -5.47 1.83
N LEU A 51 -4.73 -4.14 1.84
CA LEU A 51 -3.66 -3.33 2.41
C LEU A 51 -3.59 -3.44 3.93
N ALA A 52 -4.74 -3.50 4.61
CA ALA A 52 -4.78 -3.69 6.06
C ALA A 52 -4.21 -5.07 6.43
N GLU A 53 -4.58 -6.12 5.71
CA GLU A 53 -4.04 -7.47 5.89
C GLU A 53 -2.53 -7.52 5.61
N ALA A 54 -2.08 -6.87 4.52
CA ALA A 54 -0.67 -6.77 4.19
C ALA A 54 0.13 -6.04 5.28
N ALA A 55 -0.40 -4.95 5.84
CA ALA A 55 0.25 -4.19 6.91
C ALA A 55 0.37 -5.03 8.20
N ALA A 56 -0.68 -5.76 8.58
CA ALA A 56 -0.65 -6.68 9.70
C ALA A 56 0.40 -7.79 9.50
N TYR A 57 0.42 -8.40 8.32
CA TYR A 57 1.42 -9.41 7.98
C TYR A 57 2.85 -8.87 8.04
N ILE A 58 3.10 -7.65 7.55
CA ILE A 58 4.41 -7.00 7.64
C ILE A 58 4.81 -6.81 9.12
N ASP A 59 3.92 -6.30 9.96
CA ASP A 59 4.20 -6.03 11.37
C ASP A 59 4.50 -7.33 12.16
N GLU A 60 3.86 -8.45 11.82
CA GLU A 60 4.11 -9.77 12.41
C GLU A 60 5.43 -10.41 11.96
N HIS A 61 5.92 -10.05 10.76
CA HIS A 61 7.08 -10.70 10.12
C HIS A 61 8.30 -9.77 9.97
N LEU A 62 8.38 -8.68 10.75
CA LEU A 62 9.49 -7.70 10.67
C LEU A 62 10.87 -8.33 10.87
N GLN A 63 10.96 -9.42 11.65
CA GLN A 63 12.17 -10.16 11.92
C GLN A 63 12.64 -11.04 10.76
N ASP A 64 11.78 -11.30 9.78
CA ASP A 64 12.14 -12.09 8.61
C ASP A 64 12.97 -11.25 7.63
N GLU A 65 14.24 -11.62 7.45
CA GLU A 65 15.16 -10.93 6.53
C GLU A 65 14.66 -10.99 5.08
N GLU A 66 14.02 -12.11 4.70
CA GLU A 66 13.50 -12.36 3.35
C GLU A 66 12.14 -11.71 3.09
N LEU A 67 11.58 -10.97 4.06
CA LEU A 67 10.33 -10.27 3.88
C LEU A 67 10.42 -9.27 2.72
N SER A 68 9.61 -9.47 1.71
CA SER A 68 9.67 -8.72 0.45
C SER A 68 8.29 -8.39 -0.10
N VAL A 69 8.24 -7.47 -1.07
CA VAL A 69 7.01 -7.17 -1.80
C VAL A 69 6.39 -8.43 -2.43
N VAL A 70 7.21 -9.41 -2.80
CA VAL A 70 6.75 -10.67 -3.42
C VAL A 70 6.05 -11.55 -2.39
N SER A 71 6.66 -11.74 -1.20
CA SER A 71 6.08 -12.56 -0.14
C SER A 71 4.78 -11.96 0.41
N VAL A 72 4.74 -10.64 0.62
CA VAL A 72 3.52 -9.95 1.09
C VAL A 72 2.41 -9.98 0.04
N ALA A 73 2.73 -9.71 -1.23
CA ALA A 73 1.75 -9.79 -2.31
C ALA A 73 1.17 -11.20 -2.46
N ALA A 74 2.00 -12.24 -2.31
CA ALA A 74 1.55 -13.63 -2.33
C ALA A 74 0.61 -13.93 -1.16
N HIS A 75 0.88 -13.40 0.05
CA HIS A 75 0.04 -13.56 1.22
C HIS A 75 -1.38 -13.02 0.99
N VAL A 76 -1.49 -11.85 0.34
CA VAL A 76 -2.79 -11.23 0.01
C VAL A 76 -3.32 -11.64 -1.38
N TYR A 77 -2.76 -12.68 -2.00
CA TYR A 77 -3.17 -13.23 -3.31
C TYR A 77 -3.16 -12.22 -4.46
N LEU A 78 -2.25 -11.23 -4.43
CA LEU A 78 -2.11 -10.23 -5.46
C LEU A 78 -0.84 -10.41 -6.29
N ASN A 79 -0.86 -9.91 -7.53
CA ASN A 79 0.34 -9.83 -8.34
C ASN A 79 1.34 -8.84 -7.72
N PRO A 80 2.64 -9.19 -7.53
CA PRO A 80 3.62 -8.34 -6.86
C PRO A 80 3.85 -6.97 -7.51
N VAL A 81 3.79 -6.89 -8.83
CA VAL A 81 3.95 -5.63 -9.58
C VAL A 81 2.76 -4.71 -9.34
N TYR A 82 1.55 -5.27 -9.40
CA TYR A 82 0.32 -4.54 -9.10
C TYR A 82 0.31 -4.07 -7.64
N PHE A 83 0.55 -4.99 -6.70
CA PHE A 83 0.62 -4.69 -5.27
C PHE A 83 1.64 -3.56 -4.98
N GLY A 84 2.87 -3.66 -5.48
CA GLY A 84 3.91 -2.65 -5.26
C GLY A 84 3.54 -1.27 -5.78
N ARG A 85 2.86 -1.19 -6.93
CA ARG A 85 2.38 0.07 -7.50
C ARG A 85 1.30 0.71 -6.62
N VAL A 86 0.30 -0.08 -6.21
CA VAL A 86 -0.80 0.45 -5.41
C VAL A 86 -0.34 0.76 -3.99
N PHE A 87 0.51 -0.09 -3.41
CA PHE A 87 1.16 0.18 -2.12
C PHE A 87 1.88 1.53 -2.12
N LYS A 88 2.69 1.79 -3.16
CA LYS A 88 3.38 3.07 -3.31
C LYS A 88 2.41 4.25 -3.45
N ASN A 89 1.32 4.09 -4.20
CA ASN A 89 0.31 5.14 -4.36
C ASN A 89 -0.43 5.45 -3.06
N THR A 90 -0.70 4.43 -2.23
CA THR A 90 -1.42 4.60 -0.96
C THR A 90 -0.54 5.14 0.15
N PHE A 91 0.64 4.54 0.35
CA PHE A 91 1.56 4.93 1.43
C PHE A 91 2.53 6.04 1.03
N GLN A 92 2.53 6.51 -0.23
CA GLN A 92 3.42 7.53 -0.79
C GLN A 92 4.91 7.18 -0.66
N MET A 93 5.21 5.90 -0.44
CA MET A 93 6.57 5.36 -0.33
C MET A 93 6.64 3.94 -0.88
N THR A 94 7.84 3.51 -1.27
CA THR A 94 8.05 2.13 -1.73
C THR A 94 7.92 1.14 -0.57
N PHE A 95 7.57 -0.11 -0.87
CA PHE A 95 7.53 -1.19 0.12
C PHE A 95 8.83 -1.29 0.94
N LYS A 96 9.99 -1.17 0.28
CA LYS A 96 11.29 -1.21 0.94
C LYS A 96 11.50 -0.07 1.95
N GLN A 97 11.06 1.13 1.60
CA GLN A 97 11.12 2.28 2.51
C GLN A 97 10.19 2.09 3.71
N TYR A 98 8.97 1.62 3.47
CA TYR A 98 8.00 1.32 4.52
C TYR A 98 8.51 0.24 5.48
N LEU A 99 9.02 -0.88 4.96
CA LEU A 99 9.58 -1.95 5.78
C LEU A 99 10.75 -1.45 6.63
N LEU A 100 11.64 -0.66 6.05
CA LEU A 100 12.77 -0.08 6.80
C LEU A 100 12.28 0.85 7.92
N GLN A 101 11.31 1.70 7.63
CA GLN A 101 10.71 2.58 8.62
C GLN A 101 10.13 1.77 9.79
N LYS A 102 9.31 0.75 9.52
CA LYS A 102 8.72 -0.14 10.53
C LYS A 102 9.78 -0.84 11.38
N ARG A 103 10.84 -1.35 10.75
CA ARG A 103 11.98 -1.96 11.45
C ARG A 103 12.69 -0.96 12.38
N MET A 104 12.88 0.28 11.95
CA MET A 104 13.50 1.33 12.79
C MET A 104 12.57 1.76 13.93
N GLU A 105 11.27 1.88 13.70
CA GLU A 105 10.27 2.16 14.75
C GLU A 105 10.30 1.06 15.83
N LYS A 106 10.29 -0.21 15.40
CA LYS A 106 10.40 -1.35 16.31
C LYS A 106 11.70 -1.38 17.08
N ALA A 107 12.82 -1.05 16.43
CA ALA A 107 14.13 -0.95 17.08
C ALA A 107 14.14 0.14 18.17
N LYS A 108 13.52 1.30 17.91
CA LYS A 108 13.36 2.36 18.92
C LYS A 108 12.60 1.86 20.14
N GLU A 109 11.44 1.25 19.95
CA GLU A 109 10.63 0.68 21.04
C GLU A 109 11.45 -0.28 21.91
N LEU A 110 12.19 -1.21 21.29
CA LEU A 110 13.01 -2.19 22.00
C LEU A 110 14.16 -1.54 22.78
N LEU A 111 14.79 -0.50 22.21
CA LEU A 111 15.85 0.26 22.89
C LEU A 111 15.31 1.06 24.07
N GLU A 112 14.16 1.69 23.94
CA GLU A 112 13.47 2.45 24.99
C GLU A 112 13.04 1.54 26.14
N MET A 113 12.59 0.34 25.86
CA MET A 113 12.27 -0.70 26.87
C MET A 113 13.50 -1.26 27.57
N GLY A 114 14.72 -0.91 27.12
CA GLY A 114 15.98 -1.42 27.68
C GLY A 114 16.22 -2.92 27.49
N ARG A 115 15.42 -3.60 26.65
CA ARG A 115 15.46 -5.04 26.45
C ARG A 115 16.56 -5.45 25.46
N GLY A 116 17.31 -6.49 25.84
CA GLY A 116 18.30 -7.15 24.98
C GLY A 116 19.55 -6.31 24.69
N SER A 117 20.53 -6.93 24.05
CA SER A 117 21.71 -6.27 23.47
C SER A 117 21.34 -5.61 22.13
N ILE A 118 22.25 -4.80 21.58
CA ILE A 118 22.06 -4.24 20.21
C ILE A 118 22.01 -5.37 19.18
N GLY A 119 22.75 -6.46 19.39
CA GLY A 119 22.69 -7.65 18.54
C GLY A 119 21.31 -8.30 18.54
N ASP A 120 20.72 -8.50 19.72
CA ASP A 120 19.38 -9.09 19.87
C ASP A 120 18.32 -8.21 19.16
N ILE A 121 18.49 -6.88 19.24
CA ILE A 121 17.57 -5.95 18.59
C ILE A 121 17.75 -6.02 17.06
N CYS A 122 18.97 -6.15 16.55
CA CYS A 122 19.23 -6.33 15.12
C CYS A 122 18.48 -7.56 14.58
N GLU A 123 18.58 -8.69 15.28
CA GLU A 123 17.89 -9.92 14.92
C GLU A 123 16.35 -9.76 15.00
N ALA A 124 15.86 -9.14 16.07
CA ALA A 124 14.43 -8.94 16.28
C ALA A 124 13.77 -8.03 15.21
N VAL A 125 14.55 -7.19 14.52
CA VAL A 125 14.07 -6.33 13.44
C VAL A 125 14.48 -6.82 12.05
N GLY A 126 15.05 -8.02 11.92
CA GLY A 126 15.40 -8.62 10.63
C GLY A 126 16.55 -7.91 9.90
N ILE A 127 17.52 -7.36 10.64
CA ILE A 127 18.74 -6.74 10.08
C ILE A 127 19.95 -7.38 10.75
N HIS A 128 20.42 -8.50 10.21
CA HIS A 128 21.46 -9.33 10.85
C HIS A 128 22.86 -8.72 10.85
N ASN A 129 23.10 -7.62 10.14
CA ASN A 129 24.39 -6.92 10.16
C ASN A 129 24.35 -5.73 11.13
N PRO A 130 25.02 -5.78 12.31
CA PRO A 130 25.00 -4.72 13.31
C PRO A 130 25.57 -3.38 12.84
N SER A 131 26.58 -3.41 11.98
CA SER A 131 27.20 -2.19 11.43
C SER A 131 26.23 -1.49 10.48
N TYR A 132 25.56 -2.25 9.62
CA TYR A 132 24.54 -1.75 8.71
C TYR A 132 23.32 -1.23 9.48
N PHE A 133 22.85 -1.97 10.48
CA PHE A 133 21.78 -1.53 11.38
C PHE A 133 22.13 -0.20 12.05
N SER A 134 23.34 -0.08 12.63
CA SER A 134 23.75 1.13 13.33
C SER A 134 23.78 2.35 12.40
N HIS A 135 24.20 2.15 11.15
CA HIS A 135 24.19 3.20 10.13
C HIS A 135 22.75 3.64 9.79
N LEU A 136 21.86 2.69 9.51
CA LEU A 136 20.45 2.97 9.21
C LEU A 136 19.74 3.64 10.38
N PHE A 137 19.95 3.14 11.59
CA PHE A 137 19.35 3.69 12.81
C PHE A 137 19.79 5.13 13.06
N LYS A 138 21.09 5.41 12.85
CA LYS A 138 21.62 6.78 12.93
C LYS A 138 21.05 7.69 11.85
N GLN A 139 20.88 7.21 10.63
CA GLN A 139 20.22 7.98 9.57
C GLN A 139 18.75 8.32 9.93
N TYR A 140 18.06 7.37 10.58
CA TYR A 140 16.65 7.52 10.92
C TYR A 140 16.42 8.39 12.17
N THR A 141 17.26 8.23 13.22
CA THR A 141 17.07 8.89 14.54
C THR A 141 18.04 10.04 14.82
N GLY A 142 19.11 10.17 14.02
CA GLY A 142 20.20 11.10 14.25
C GLY A 142 21.26 10.59 15.26
N LYS A 143 21.03 9.48 15.97
CA LYS A 143 21.88 8.93 17.03
C LYS A 143 22.25 7.48 16.77
N LEU A 144 23.40 7.04 17.29
CA LEU A 144 23.73 5.62 17.28
C LEU A 144 22.83 4.84 18.25
N PRO A 145 22.52 3.55 17.97
CA PRO A 145 21.70 2.71 18.85
C PRO A 145 22.22 2.66 20.29
N SER A 146 23.55 2.65 20.48
CA SER A 146 24.20 2.65 21.79
C SER A 146 24.03 3.96 22.57
N GLU A 147 24.00 5.08 21.87
CA GLU A 147 23.75 6.40 22.43
C GLU A 147 22.27 6.53 22.81
N TYR A 148 21.41 6.13 21.90
CA TYR A 148 19.95 6.16 22.10
C TYR A 148 19.55 5.32 23.32
N LYS A 149 20.08 4.10 23.46
CA LYS A 149 19.81 3.21 24.60
C LYS A 149 20.23 3.80 25.95
N LYS A 150 21.26 4.64 26.01
CA LYS A 150 21.73 5.25 27.27
C LYS A 150 20.80 6.35 27.78
N GLU A 151 20.02 6.95 26.92
CA GLU A 151 19.08 8.03 27.29
C GLU A 151 17.84 7.50 28.02
N TYR A 152 17.54 6.19 27.89
CA TYR A 152 16.36 5.55 28.47
C TYR A 152 16.72 4.54 29.60
N LYS A 153 17.98 4.56 30.06
CA LYS A 153 18.43 3.84 31.24
C LYS A 153 18.37 4.71 32.48
#